data_a16ca62e291c0a7a676e5ffee5a3af8a
#
_entry.id   a16ca62e291c0a7a676e5ffee5a3af8a
#
_cell.length_a   1.000
_cell.length_b   1.000
_cell.length_c   1.000
_cell.angle_alpha   90.00
_cell.angle_beta   90.00
_cell.angle_gamma   90.00
#
_symmetry.space_group_name_H-M   'P 1'
#
loop_
_entity.id
_entity.type
_entity.pdbx_description
1 polymer ?
#
loop_
_entity_poly.entity_id
_entity_poly.type
_entity_poly.pdbx_seq_one_letter_code
_entity_poly.pdbx_strand_id
1 'polypeptide(L)'
;MHKENEKTTLWREQIVQENMKKQLIGGGMIGLAALILSGFVTLLTWGLCSAMSGEGPFVIVWAIVMLVLLWGVVILLLIGAGALLRDGIYILQGKYVIEVDAVDLLELKSEYEQRRNVIGRGYHRVLVTNQYVHFAKYGRLKSTRTLHQGQECYLLVVLAKKPKILAFWECDEYEIKER
;
A
#
# COMPACT_ATOMS: atom_id res chain seq x y z
N MET A 1 20.69 29.85 22.30
CA MET A 1 19.95 28.89 23.15
C MET A 1 19.39 27.79 22.21
N HIS A 2 20.18 26.74 21.94
CA HIS A 2 19.69 25.57 21.20
C HIS A 2 18.68 24.87 22.13
N LYS A 3 17.41 24.85 21.73
CA LYS A 3 16.46 23.86 22.27
C LYS A 3 16.99 22.51 21.80
N GLU A 4 17.57 21.74 22.71
CA GLU A 4 17.75 20.31 22.53
C GLU A 4 16.36 19.75 22.22
N ASN A 5 16.12 19.38 20.97
CA ASN A 5 14.88 18.72 20.60
C ASN A 5 14.90 17.33 21.26
N GLU A 6 14.12 17.18 22.31
CA GLU A 6 13.94 15.93 23.02
C GLU A 6 13.41 14.90 22.01
N LYS A 7 14.26 13.93 21.63
CA LYS A 7 13.89 12.89 20.66
C LYS A 7 12.76 12.04 21.22
N THR A 8 11.77 11.77 20.38
CA THR A 8 10.66 10.89 20.76
C THR A 8 11.15 9.44 20.82
N THR A 9 11.10 8.82 22.00
CA THR A 9 11.48 7.42 22.18
C THR A 9 10.40 6.51 21.63
N LEU A 10 10.76 5.63 20.70
CA LEU A 10 9.90 4.58 20.16
C LEU A 10 10.43 3.21 20.60
N TRP A 11 9.52 2.34 21.04
CA TRP A 11 9.89 0.97 21.40
C TRP A 11 9.82 0.07 20.16
N ARG A 12 10.88 -0.69 19.91
CA ARG A 12 10.97 -1.60 18.78
C ARG A 12 9.77 -2.55 18.68
N GLU A 13 9.34 -3.13 19.79
CA GLU A 13 8.20 -4.02 19.84
C GLU A 13 6.89 -3.34 19.42
N GLN A 14 6.66 -2.10 19.86
CA GLN A 14 5.46 -1.33 19.51
C GLN A 14 5.40 -1.04 18.01
N ILE A 15 6.53 -0.60 17.44
CA ILE A 15 6.66 -0.34 16.00
C ILE A 15 6.30 -1.59 15.20
N VAL A 16 6.90 -2.73 15.58
CA VAL A 16 6.69 -4.00 14.88
C VAL A 16 5.25 -4.47 15.00
N GLN A 17 4.67 -4.45 16.20
CA GLN A 17 3.29 -4.84 16.43
C GLN A 17 2.29 -3.97 15.67
N GLU A 18 2.50 -2.66 15.65
CA GLU A 18 1.63 -1.72 14.95
C GLU A 18 1.65 -1.94 13.44
N ASN A 19 2.84 -2.08 12.86
CA ASN A 19 2.98 -2.34 11.43
C ASN A 19 2.44 -3.73 11.04
N MET A 20 2.70 -4.75 11.85
CA MET A 20 2.12 -6.08 11.68
C MET A 20 0.58 -6.03 11.67
N LYS A 21 -0.03 -5.38 12.68
CA LYS A 21 -1.48 -5.22 12.75
C LYS A 21 -2.02 -4.49 11.53
N LYS A 22 -1.38 -3.40 11.08
CA LYS A 22 -1.78 -2.67 9.86
C LYS A 22 -1.79 -3.57 8.63
N GLN A 23 -0.75 -4.40 8.45
CA GLN A 23 -0.66 -5.31 7.31
C GLN A 23 -1.71 -6.43 7.38
N LEU A 24 -1.89 -7.05 8.54
CA LEU A 24 -2.85 -8.15 8.72
C LEU A 24 -4.30 -7.67 8.62
N ILE A 25 -4.64 -6.56 9.28
CA ILE A 25 -5.99 -6.00 9.25
C ILE A 25 -6.31 -5.50 7.84
N GLY A 26 -5.39 -4.73 7.23
CA GLY A 26 -5.56 -4.21 5.87
C GLY A 26 -5.74 -5.34 4.85
N GLY A 27 -4.88 -6.36 4.90
CA GLY A 27 -4.98 -7.53 4.04
C GLY A 27 -6.26 -8.34 4.29
N GLY A 28 -6.65 -8.52 5.56
CA GLY A 28 -7.89 -9.20 5.94
C GLY A 28 -9.15 -8.48 5.44
N MET A 29 -9.21 -7.15 5.60
CA MET A 29 -10.34 -6.35 5.11
C MET A 29 -10.47 -6.39 3.59
N ILE A 30 -9.36 -6.24 2.86
CA ILE A 30 -9.36 -6.30 1.39
C ILE A 30 -9.73 -7.72 0.93
N GLY A 31 -9.21 -8.75 1.60
CA GLY A 31 -9.56 -10.15 1.32
C GLY A 31 -11.04 -10.44 1.53
N LEU A 32 -11.62 -9.95 2.63
CA LEU A 32 -13.06 -10.08 2.90
C LEU A 32 -13.90 -9.38 1.83
N ALA A 33 -13.54 -8.15 1.46
CA ALA A 33 -14.21 -7.41 0.39
C ALA A 33 -14.13 -8.16 -0.95
N ALA A 34 -12.96 -8.73 -1.28
CA ALA A 34 -12.78 -9.54 -2.48
C ALA A 34 -13.67 -10.80 -2.48
N LEU A 35 -13.81 -11.48 -1.32
CA LEU A 35 -14.68 -12.64 -1.17
C LEU A 35 -16.16 -12.29 -1.36
N ILE A 36 -16.63 -11.20 -0.76
CA ILE A 36 -18.02 -10.72 -0.93
C ILE A 36 -18.27 -10.38 -2.40
N LEU A 37 -17.34 -9.65 -3.03
CA LEU A 37 -17.44 -9.27 -4.42
C LEU A 37 -17.43 -10.51 -5.34
N SER A 38 -16.59 -11.51 -5.05
CA SER A 38 -16.55 -12.76 -5.83
C SER A 38 -17.86 -13.53 -5.77
N GLY A 39 -18.50 -13.58 -4.59
CA GLY A 39 -19.82 -14.17 -4.43
C GLY A 39 -20.88 -13.48 -5.29
N PHE A 40 -20.88 -12.13 -5.27
CA PHE A 40 -21.78 -11.33 -6.09
C PHE A 40 -21.54 -11.53 -7.59
N VAL A 41 -20.27 -11.50 -8.03
CA VAL A 41 -19.92 -11.74 -9.44
C VAL A 41 -20.28 -13.15 -9.88
N THR A 42 -20.15 -14.15 -9.02
CA THR A 42 -20.57 -15.53 -9.30
C THR A 42 -22.09 -15.62 -9.53
N LEU A 43 -22.88 -14.99 -8.67
CA LEU A 43 -24.33 -14.92 -8.83
C LEU A 43 -24.74 -14.21 -10.12
N LEU A 44 -24.09 -13.08 -10.44
CA LEU A 44 -24.31 -12.39 -11.71
C LEU A 44 -23.95 -13.26 -12.91
N THR A 45 -22.84 -13.98 -12.85
CA THR A 45 -22.40 -14.88 -13.93
C THR A 45 -23.45 -15.96 -14.16
N TRP A 46 -23.96 -16.58 -13.08
CA TRP A 46 -24.99 -17.60 -13.18
C TRP A 46 -26.30 -17.05 -13.73
N GLY A 47 -26.76 -15.89 -13.25
CA GLY A 47 -27.96 -15.22 -13.73
C GLY A 47 -27.88 -14.83 -15.20
N LEU A 48 -26.74 -14.28 -15.64
CA LEU A 48 -26.52 -13.93 -17.04
C LEU A 48 -26.48 -15.17 -17.93
N CYS A 49 -25.78 -16.23 -17.55
CA CYS A 49 -25.72 -17.46 -18.30
C CYS A 49 -27.14 -18.09 -18.52
N SER A 50 -28.01 -17.99 -17.49
CA SER A 50 -29.37 -18.48 -17.61
C SER A 50 -30.28 -17.58 -18.47
N ALA A 51 -30.04 -16.27 -18.52
CA ALA A 51 -30.82 -15.31 -19.28
C ALA A 51 -30.40 -15.22 -20.77
N MET A 52 -29.17 -15.62 -21.11
CA MET A 52 -28.60 -15.44 -22.46
C MET A 52 -29.11 -16.43 -23.52
N SER A 53 -29.92 -17.42 -23.14
CA SER A 53 -30.49 -18.39 -24.05
C SER A 53 -31.62 -17.79 -24.94
N GLY A 54 -31.27 -16.93 -25.87
CA GLY A 54 -32.23 -16.26 -26.77
C GLY A 54 -31.84 -14.87 -27.19
N GLU A 55 -30.74 -14.35 -26.58
CA GLU A 55 -30.26 -13.01 -26.87
C GLU A 55 -29.34 -12.97 -28.11
N GLY A 56 -29.28 -11.81 -28.75
CA GLY A 56 -28.45 -11.60 -29.93
C GLY A 56 -26.94 -11.61 -29.60
N PRO A 57 -26.08 -11.92 -30.58
CA PRO A 57 -24.65 -12.10 -30.39
C PRO A 57 -23.94 -10.85 -29.78
N PHE A 58 -24.46 -9.68 -30.06
CA PHE A 58 -23.92 -8.43 -29.51
C PHE A 58 -24.08 -8.34 -27.99
N VAL A 59 -25.24 -8.72 -27.45
CA VAL A 59 -25.53 -8.72 -26.00
C VAL A 59 -24.63 -9.73 -25.28
N ILE A 60 -24.45 -10.90 -25.90
CA ILE A 60 -23.58 -11.96 -25.37
C ILE A 60 -22.14 -11.47 -25.25
N VAL A 61 -21.60 -10.86 -26.31
CA VAL A 61 -20.21 -10.33 -26.27
C VAL A 61 -20.04 -9.26 -25.17
N TRP A 62 -20.97 -8.32 -25.05
CA TRP A 62 -20.93 -7.30 -24.01
C TRP A 62 -21.00 -7.89 -22.61
N ALA A 63 -21.85 -8.86 -22.38
CA ALA A 63 -21.96 -9.55 -21.09
C ALA A 63 -20.64 -10.26 -20.72
N ILE A 64 -20.01 -10.95 -21.67
CA ILE A 64 -18.70 -11.59 -21.46
C ILE A 64 -17.64 -10.56 -21.11
N VAL A 65 -17.55 -9.45 -21.85
CA VAL A 65 -16.57 -8.38 -21.56
C VAL A 65 -16.77 -7.84 -20.15
N MET A 66 -17.99 -7.55 -19.72
CA MET A 66 -18.29 -7.07 -18.38
C MET A 66 -17.91 -8.06 -17.29
N LEU A 67 -18.19 -9.37 -17.51
CA LEU A 67 -17.80 -10.42 -16.58
C LEU A 67 -16.28 -10.54 -16.43
N VAL A 68 -15.54 -10.49 -17.55
CA VAL A 68 -14.06 -10.52 -17.53
C VAL A 68 -13.50 -9.34 -16.74
N LEU A 69 -14.05 -8.14 -16.93
CA LEU A 69 -13.62 -6.95 -16.18
C LEU A 69 -13.90 -7.09 -14.67
N LEU A 70 -15.09 -7.57 -14.27
CA LEU A 70 -15.46 -7.79 -12.89
C LEU A 70 -14.55 -8.83 -12.22
N TRP A 71 -14.31 -9.97 -12.87
CA TRP A 71 -13.38 -10.99 -12.37
C TRP A 71 -11.94 -10.46 -12.30
N GLY A 72 -11.52 -9.63 -13.24
CA GLY A 72 -10.23 -8.93 -13.21
C GLY A 72 -10.06 -8.10 -11.94
N VAL A 73 -11.07 -7.34 -11.53
CA VAL A 73 -11.07 -6.56 -10.28
C VAL A 73 -10.95 -7.47 -9.06
N VAL A 74 -11.72 -8.57 -9.00
CA VAL A 74 -11.65 -9.55 -7.89
C VAL A 74 -10.23 -10.12 -7.76
N ILE A 75 -9.63 -10.53 -8.87
CA ILE A 75 -8.26 -11.08 -8.89
C ILE A 75 -7.25 -10.06 -8.39
N LEU A 76 -7.34 -8.80 -8.84
CA LEU A 76 -6.44 -7.73 -8.38
C LEU A 76 -6.57 -7.48 -6.87
N LEU A 77 -7.79 -7.49 -6.33
CA LEU A 77 -8.01 -7.36 -4.89
C LEU A 77 -7.42 -8.52 -4.10
N LEU A 78 -7.58 -9.76 -4.59
CA LEU A 78 -6.99 -10.94 -3.95
C LEU A 78 -5.47 -10.93 -3.97
N ILE A 79 -4.85 -10.50 -5.07
CA ILE A 79 -3.40 -10.33 -5.16
C ILE A 79 -2.93 -9.27 -4.15
N GLY A 80 -3.62 -8.12 -4.07
CA GLY A 80 -3.31 -7.05 -3.12
C GLY A 80 -3.44 -7.51 -1.67
N ALA A 81 -4.55 -8.19 -1.33
CA ALA A 81 -4.75 -8.78 0.00
C ALA A 81 -3.65 -9.78 0.35
N GLY A 82 -3.33 -10.68 -0.57
CA GLY A 82 -2.28 -11.68 -0.38
C GLY A 82 -0.90 -11.06 -0.16
N ALA A 83 -0.59 -9.98 -0.85
CA ALA A 83 0.67 -9.25 -0.65
C ALA A 83 0.77 -8.65 0.76
N LEU A 84 -0.29 -8.00 1.25
CA LEU A 84 -0.33 -7.42 2.59
C LEU A 84 -0.27 -8.50 3.68
N LEU A 85 -1.06 -9.55 3.55
CA LEU A 85 -1.04 -10.67 4.50
C LEU A 85 0.32 -11.33 4.56
N ARG A 86 0.97 -11.54 3.41
CA ARG A 86 2.32 -12.09 3.35
C ARG A 86 3.33 -11.23 4.10
N ASP A 87 3.29 -9.90 3.92
CA ASP A 87 4.19 -8.98 4.59
C ASP A 87 3.95 -9.03 6.12
N GLY A 88 2.69 -9.07 6.57
CA GLY A 88 2.33 -9.27 7.97
C GLY A 88 2.81 -10.60 8.55
N ILE A 89 2.69 -11.70 7.79
CA ILE A 89 3.17 -13.02 8.20
C ILE A 89 4.70 -13.04 8.31
N TYR A 90 5.43 -12.39 7.42
CA TYR A 90 6.88 -12.28 7.52
C TYR A 90 7.33 -11.57 8.80
N ILE A 91 6.61 -10.50 9.20
CA ILE A 91 6.86 -9.83 10.47
C ILE A 91 6.61 -10.80 11.64
N LEU A 92 5.49 -11.54 11.64
CA LEU A 92 5.19 -12.57 12.64
C LEU A 92 6.26 -13.64 12.76
N GLN A 93 6.88 -14.04 11.63
CA GLN A 93 7.96 -15.02 11.59
C GLN A 93 9.33 -14.45 12.00
N GLY A 94 9.39 -13.18 12.41
CA GLY A 94 10.66 -12.52 12.73
C GLY A 94 11.54 -12.22 11.51
N LYS A 95 10.99 -12.31 10.29
CA LYS A 95 11.71 -12.02 9.04
C LYS A 95 11.66 -10.53 8.70
N TYR A 96 12.13 -9.72 9.61
CA TYR A 96 12.25 -8.28 9.44
C TYR A 96 13.54 -7.77 10.10
N VAL A 97 13.95 -6.60 9.71
CA VAL A 97 15.07 -5.87 10.32
C VAL A 97 14.69 -4.42 10.50
N ILE A 98 15.19 -3.80 11.58
CA ILE A 98 15.16 -2.36 11.76
C ILE A 98 16.61 -1.91 11.70
N GLU A 99 16.95 -1.17 10.66
CA GLU A 99 18.31 -0.66 10.43
C GLU A 99 18.28 0.82 10.13
N VAL A 100 19.40 1.49 10.38
CA VAL A 100 19.62 2.88 9.98
C VAL A 100 20.19 2.88 8.57
N ASP A 101 19.61 3.67 7.69
CA ASP A 101 20.13 3.90 6.35
C ASP A 101 20.00 5.38 5.98
N ALA A 102 20.92 5.87 5.17
CA ALA A 102 20.93 7.26 4.75
C ALA A 102 20.16 7.45 3.44
N VAL A 103 19.55 8.61 3.31
CA VAL A 103 18.92 9.05 2.07
C VAL A 103 20.00 9.35 1.03
N ASP A 104 20.08 8.53 0.00
CA ASP A 104 21.06 8.67 -1.09
C ASP A 104 20.60 9.70 -2.14
N LEU A 105 19.36 9.54 -2.64
CA LEU A 105 18.82 10.40 -3.69
C LEU A 105 17.36 10.76 -3.38
N LEU A 106 17.01 12.01 -3.68
CA LEU A 106 15.65 12.51 -3.63
C LEU A 106 15.15 12.79 -5.05
N GLU A 107 14.09 12.09 -5.45
CA GLU A 107 13.44 12.29 -6.73
C GLU A 107 12.08 12.97 -6.51
N LEU A 108 11.91 14.19 -7.05
CA LEU A 108 10.64 14.90 -7.05
C LEU A 108 9.92 14.59 -8.35
N LYS A 109 8.77 13.93 -8.26
CA LYS A 109 7.95 13.62 -9.42
C LYS A 109 6.61 14.32 -9.32
N SER A 110 6.35 15.21 -10.25
CA SER A 110 5.07 15.90 -10.34
C SER A 110 4.09 15.04 -11.15
N GLU A 111 2.98 14.70 -10.54
CA GLU A 111 1.91 13.91 -11.14
C GLU A 111 0.58 14.66 -11.04
N TYR A 112 -0.27 14.53 -12.06
CA TYR A 112 -1.62 15.09 -12.00
C TYR A 112 -2.55 14.13 -11.30
N GLU A 113 -3.09 14.57 -10.14
CA GLU A 113 -4.17 13.85 -9.45
C GLU A 113 -5.53 14.48 -9.78
N GLN A 114 -6.52 13.63 -10.06
CA GLN A 114 -7.91 14.07 -10.14
C GLN A 114 -8.50 14.13 -8.73
N ARG A 115 -8.82 15.34 -8.25
CA ARG A 115 -9.52 15.53 -6.98
C ARG A 115 -10.95 15.95 -7.22
N ARG A 116 -11.87 15.41 -6.42
CA ARG A 116 -13.27 15.78 -6.44
C ARG A 116 -13.44 17.17 -5.83
N ASN A 117 -14.18 18.04 -6.52
CA ASN A 117 -14.56 19.34 -5.95
C ASN A 117 -15.43 19.14 -4.72
N VAL A 118 -15.08 19.80 -3.61
CA VAL A 118 -15.83 19.74 -2.34
C VAL A 118 -17.17 20.46 -2.48
N ILE A 119 -17.30 21.44 -3.37
CA ILE A 119 -18.44 22.37 -3.51
C ILE A 119 -19.20 22.20 -4.84
N GLY A 120 -18.82 21.22 -5.70
CA GLY A 120 -19.46 21.05 -7.01
C GLY A 120 -19.40 19.64 -7.56
N ARG A 121 -20.30 19.35 -8.53
CA ARG A 121 -20.26 18.09 -9.29
C ARG A 121 -19.17 18.15 -10.35
N GLY A 122 -17.93 17.99 -9.97
CA GLY A 122 -16.82 18.00 -10.93
C GLY A 122 -15.51 17.49 -10.33
N TYR A 123 -14.60 17.12 -11.22
CA TYR A 123 -13.21 16.76 -10.88
C TYR A 123 -12.30 17.84 -11.45
N HIS A 124 -11.31 18.25 -10.70
CA HIS A 124 -10.24 19.11 -11.17
C HIS A 124 -8.92 18.36 -11.09
N ARG A 125 -8.02 18.66 -12.03
CA ARG A 125 -6.66 18.11 -12.01
C ARG A 125 -5.78 19.01 -11.14
N VAL A 126 -5.20 18.43 -10.12
CA VAL A 126 -4.24 19.11 -9.25
C VAL A 126 -2.86 18.51 -9.53
N LEU A 127 -1.89 19.37 -9.76
CA LEU A 127 -0.48 18.96 -9.84
C LEU A 127 0.01 18.66 -8.41
N VAL A 128 0.28 17.39 -8.13
CA VAL A 128 0.81 16.97 -6.84
C VAL A 128 2.27 16.55 -7.04
N THR A 129 3.17 17.16 -6.30
CA THR A 129 4.57 16.76 -6.31
C THR A 129 4.80 15.68 -5.25
N ASN A 130 5.09 14.49 -5.71
CA ASN A 130 5.43 13.36 -4.87
C ASN A 130 6.95 13.27 -4.72
N GLN A 131 7.43 13.10 -3.48
CA GLN A 131 8.83 12.86 -3.21
C GLN A 131 9.08 11.37 -3.11
N TYR A 132 10.02 10.87 -3.90
CA TYR A 132 10.53 9.51 -3.81
C TYR A 132 11.92 9.57 -3.19
N VAL A 133 12.10 8.81 -2.12
CA VAL A 133 13.33 8.73 -1.37
C VAL A 133 14.03 7.44 -1.72
N HIS A 134 15.25 7.52 -2.19
CA HIS A 134 16.10 6.38 -2.43
C HIS A 134 17.04 6.19 -1.25
N PHE A 135 17.01 5.00 -0.68
CA PHE A 135 17.92 4.56 0.36
C PHE A 135 19.03 3.72 -0.26
N ALA A 136 20.25 3.88 0.21
CA ALA A 136 21.43 3.25 -0.37
C ALA A 136 21.31 1.71 -0.43
N LYS A 137 20.73 1.11 0.61
CA LYS A 137 20.69 -0.35 0.78
C LYS A 137 19.37 -1.00 0.30
N TYR A 138 18.24 -0.32 0.46
CA TYR A 138 16.92 -0.96 0.33
C TYR A 138 16.04 -0.42 -0.80
N GLY A 139 16.56 0.49 -1.63
CA GLY A 139 15.85 1.03 -2.77
C GLY A 139 14.94 2.20 -2.43
N ARG A 140 13.85 2.39 -3.19
CA ARG A 140 13.05 3.61 -3.11
C ARG A 140 11.72 3.44 -2.37
N LEU A 141 11.30 4.51 -1.70
CA LEU A 141 10.00 4.63 -1.06
C LEU A 141 9.37 5.99 -1.42
N LYS A 142 8.04 6.03 -1.60
CA LYS A 142 7.30 7.29 -1.72
C LYS A 142 7.15 7.89 -0.32
N SER A 143 7.65 9.10 -0.12
CA SER A 143 7.54 9.83 1.14
C SER A 143 6.48 10.93 1.05
N THR A 144 5.69 11.08 2.11
CA THR A 144 4.82 12.24 2.32
C THR A 144 5.49 13.33 3.15
N ARG A 145 6.66 13.04 3.72
CA ARG A 145 7.47 13.96 4.50
C ARG A 145 8.62 14.49 3.66
N THR A 146 9.01 15.73 3.92
CA THR A 146 10.16 16.36 3.26
C THR A 146 11.43 15.87 3.94
N LEU A 147 12.18 15.02 3.27
CA LEU A 147 13.49 14.54 3.72
C LEU A 147 14.61 15.27 2.97
N HIS A 148 15.82 15.20 3.52
CA HIS A 148 17.03 15.79 2.93
C HIS A 148 18.03 14.70 2.54
N GLN A 149 18.81 14.95 1.51
CA GLN A 149 19.89 14.04 1.11
C GLN A 149 20.94 13.94 2.23
N GLY A 150 21.38 12.71 2.51
CA GLY A 150 22.29 12.43 3.61
C GLY A 150 21.62 12.29 4.99
N GLN A 151 20.29 12.51 5.10
CA GLN A 151 19.55 12.33 6.33
C GLN A 151 19.46 10.84 6.69
N GLU A 152 19.78 10.50 7.93
CA GLU A 152 19.68 9.15 8.45
C GLU A 152 18.25 8.84 8.93
N CYS A 153 17.76 7.66 8.56
CA CYS A 153 16.44 7.18 8.93
C CYS A 153 16.50 5.73 9.43
N TYR A 154 15.72 5.44 10.46
CA TYR A 154 15.40 4.06 10.83
C TYR A 154 14.43 3.48 9.82
N LEU A 155 14.75 2.34 9.23
CA LEU A 155 13.92 1.64 8.26
C LEU A 155 13.42 0.32 8.83
N LEU A 156 12.10 0.09 8.81
CA LEU A 156 11.53 -1.23 9.03
C LEU A 156 11.46 -1.95 7.69
N VAL A 157 12.28 -2.97 7.51
CA VAL A 157 12.42 -3.72 6.27
C VAL A 157 11.99 -5.16 6.48
N VAL A 158 11.10 -5.65 5.62
CA VAL A 158 10.73 -7.07 5.57
C VAL A 158 11.71 -7.81 4.66
N LEU A 159 12.28 -8.89 5.20
CA LEU A 159 13.25 -9.74 4.51
C LEU A 159 12.53 -10.80 3.65
N ALA A 160 11.97 -10.36 2.53
CA ALA A 160 11.44 -11.22 1.48
C ALA A 160 12.52 -11.51 0.43
N LYS A 161 12.18 -12.24 -0.66
CA LYS A 161 13.10 -12.42 -1.81
C LYS A 161 13.63 -11.09 -2.36
N LYS A 162 12.78 -10.04 -2.31
CA LYS A 162 13.18 -8.64 -2.51
C LYS A 162 12.86 -7.91 -1.22
N PRO A 163 13.83 -7.34 -0.52
CA PRO A 163 13.59 -6.56 0.68
C PRO A 163 12.62 -5.42 0.39
N LYS A 164 11.70 -5.16 1.32
CA LYS A 164 10.68 -4.12 1.16
C LYS A 164 10.62 -3.26 2.39
N ILE A 165 10.79 -1.96 2.21
CA ILE A 165 10.62 -0.97 3.27
C ILE A 165 9.12 -0.84 3.55
N LEU A 166 8.70 -1.02 4.80
CA LEU A 166 7.32 -0.84 5.24
C LEU A 166 7.09 0.52 5.88
N ALA A 167 8.05 1.00 6.65
CA ALA A 167 7.98 2.27 7.36
C ALA A 167 9.38 2.83 7.60
N PHE A 168 9.45 4.12 7.85
CA PHE A 168 10.69 4.80 8.21
C PHE A 168 10.43 5.89 9.26
N TRP A 169 11.47 6.22 10.04
CA TRP A 169 11.48 7.29 11.06
C TRP A 169 12.81 8.04 10.99
N GLU A 170 12.76 9.33 11.09
CA GLU A 170 13.93 10.22 11.04
C GLU A 170 14.74 10.08 12.34
N CYS A 171 16.05 9.81 12.23
CA CYS A 171 16.93 9.66 13.39
C CYS A 171 17.08 10.95 14.20
N ASP A 172 16.77 12.11 13.60
CA ASP A 172 16.81 13.41 14.27
C ASP A 172 15.61 13.62 15.21
N GLU A 173 14.44 13.03 14.86
CA GLU A 173 13.21 13.17 15.64
C GLU A 173 12.95 11.98 16.58
N TYR A 174 13.45 10.80 16.23
CA TYR A 174 13.12 9.56 16.91
C TYR A 174 14.36 8.81 17.38
N GLU A 175 14.23 8.14 18.52
CA GLU A 175 15.20 7.19 19.06
C GLU A 175 14.48 5.84 19.24
N ILE A 176 14.99 4.76 18.60
CA ILE A 176 14.43 3.42 18.75
C ILE A 176 15.18 2.66 19.82
N LYS A 177 14.48 2.26 20.89
CA LYS A 177 15.04 1.47 22.00
C LYS A 177 14.54 0.03 21.93
N GLU A 178 15.46 -0.90 22.24
CA GLU A 178 15.13 -2.29 22.54
C GLU A 178 14.68 -2.39 24.01
N ARG A 179 13.68 -3.21 24.26
CA ARG A 179 13.21 -3.45 25.63
C ARG A 179 13.83 -4.71 26.16
#